data_b2df5a34e3d0f1761c4a0ab9be1eb3da
#
_entry.id   b2df5a34e3d0f1761c4a0ab9be1eb3da
#
_cell.length_a   1.000
_cell.length_b   1.000
_cell.length_c   1.000
_cell.angle_alpha   90.00
_cell.angle_beta   90.00
_cell.angle_gamma   90.00
#
_symmetry.space_group_name_H-M   'P 1'
#
loop_
_entity.id
_entity.type
_entity.pdbx_description
1 polymer ?
#
loop_
_entity_poly.entity_id
_entity_poly.type
_entity_poly.pdbx_seq_one_letter_code
_entity_poly.pdbx_strand_id
1 'polypeptide(L)'
;NQCFSTMIFYIALLIGATLLMLHTNWIMALCGIAASLAGFAVVVMLISKSQKYFILQQQELGGINGCVEESYTGLQVIKAYNGEKSVQNDFHKRNEQLYDSAWKSQFLSGSMQPLMTFAGNFSYVVVCIVGAVLAAQGKIEFGVIVAFMLYIRNFTYPLQNISQALQSVQSMAAACQRVFEFLDEEEMADESEKTALLQEVKGNVTFDHVRFGYNPDKIIIKDFSNQVKAGQKIAIVGPTGAGKTTIV
;
A
#
# COMPACT_ATOMS: atom_id res chain seq x y z
N ASN A 1 18.02 0.22 6.20
CA ASN A 1 19.13 1.11 6.63
C ASN A 1 19.21 2.41 5.81
N GLN A 2 19.14 2.33 4.47
CA GLN A 2 19.29 3.52 3.60
C GLN A 2 18.21 4.58 3.83
N CYS A 3 16.96 4.19 4.03
CA CYS A 3 15.85 5.11 4.29
C CYS A 3 16.03 5.89 5.61
N PHE A 4 16.45 5.23 6.69
CA PHE A 4 16.70 5.89 7.97
C PHE A 4 17.88 6.85 7.91
N SER A 5 18.99 6.45 7.28
CA SER A 5 20.15 7.33 7.11
C SER A 5 19.79 8.58 6.30
N THR A 6 19.03 8.41 5.23
CA THR A 6 18.53 9.51 4.38
C THR A 6 17.62 10.45 5.17
N MET A 7 16.73 9.91 5.99
CA MET A 7 15.81 10.71 6.81
C MET A 7 16.58 11.54 7.87
N ILE A 8 17.54 10.92 8.57
CA ILE A 8 18.38 11.62 9.56
C ILE A 8 19.16 12.73 8.88
N PHE A 9 19.75 12.47 7.71
CA PHE A 9 20.48 13.49 6.94
C PHE A 9 19.60 14.68 6.57
N TYR A 10 18.40 14.46 6.05
CA TYR A 10 17.51 15.55 5.67
C TYR A 10 16.96 16.33 6.87
N ILE A 11 16.70 15.67 7.99
CA ILE A 11 16.30 16.33 9.23
C ILE A 11 17.45 17.22 9.74
N ALA A 12 18.67 16.71 9.77
CA ALA A 12 19.84 17.48 10.19
C ALA A 12 20.08 18.68 9.28
N LEU A 13 19.93 18.48 7.95
CA LEU A 13 20.07 19.58 6.96
C LEU A 13 18.99 20.65 7.15
N LEU A 14 17.74 20.24 7.39
CA LEU A 14 16.62 21.15 7.62
C LEU A 14 16.85 22.00 8.88
N ILE A 15 17.24 21.38 9.99
CA ILE A 15 17.51 22.06 11.25
C ILE A 15 18.71 23.01 11.06
N GLY A 16 19.79 22.53 10.45
CA GLY A 16 20.98 23.35 10.21
C GLY A 16 20.68 24.57 9.32
N ALA A 17 19.96 24.38 8.21
CA ALA A 17 19.56 25.46 7.33
C ALA A 17 18.67 26.49 8.06
N THR A 18 17.70 26.02 8.86
CA THR A 18 16.81 26.90 9.63
C THR A 18 17.58 27.73 10.66
N LEU A 19 18.51 27.12 11.40
CA LEU A 19 19.33 27.82 12.39
C LEU A 19 20.23 28.88 11.72
N LEU A 20 20.87 28.53 10.60
CA LEU A 20 21.69 29.47 9.83
C LEU A 20 20.89 30.65 9.29
N MET A 21 19.70 30.38 8.74
CA MET A 21 18.79 31.42 8.25
C MET A 21 18.40 32.40 9.39
N LEU A 22 17.98 31.86 10.53
CA LEU A 22 17.59 32.69 11.69
C LEU A 22 18.77 33.51 12.26
N HIS A 23 19.96 32.92 12.32
CA HIS A 23 21.16 33.59 12.80
C HIS A 23 21.60 34.73 11.86
N THR A 24 21.50 34.52 10.55
CA THR A 24 21.95 35.50 9.56
C THR A 24 20.99 36.69 9.47
N ASN A 25 19.69 36.44 9.26
CA ASN A 25 18.66 37.50 9.27
C ASN A 25 17.27 36.90 9.51
N TRP A 26 16.66 37.21 10.65
CA TRP A 26 15.39 36.65 11.06
C TRP A 26 14.21 37.07 10.17
N ILE A 27 14.23 38.27 9.55
CA ILE A 27 13.16 38.76 8.69
C ILE A 27 13.14 37.94 7.38
N MET A 28 14.31 37.81 6.76
CA MET A 28 14.44 36.98 5.53
C MET A 28 14.11 35.51 5.81
N ALA A 29 14.52 35.01 6.98
CA ALA A 29 14.20 33.64 7.40
C ALA A 29 12.70 33.41 7.50
N LEU A 30 11.99 34.30 8.23
CA LEU A 30 10.53 34.19 8.35
C LEU A 30 9.80 34.27 7.00
N CYS A 31 10.19 35.21 6.13
CA CYS A 31 9.59 35.33 4.79
C CYS A 31 9.86 34.09 3.92
N GLY A 32 11.09 33.58 3.92
CA GLY A 32 11.44 32.38 3.15
C GLY A 32 10.75 31.10 3.65
N ILE A 33 10.72 30.90 4.97
CA ILE A 33 10.02 29.78 5.59
C ILE A 33 8.51 29.87 5.34
N ALA A 34 7.89 31.03 5.54
CA ALA A 34 6.46 31.22 5.29
C ALA A 34 6.09 30.95 3.82
N ALA A 35 6.89 31.46 2.87
CA ALA A 35 6.69 31.22 1.45
C ALA A 35 6.83 29.72 1.09
N SER A 36 7.82 29.03 1.68
CA SER A 36 8.03 27.61 1.49
C SER A 36 6.87 26.78 2.04
N LEU A 37 6.43 27.07 3.26
CA LEU A 37 5.31 26.36 3.89
C LEU A 37 3.99 26.62 3.17
N ALA A 38 3.75 27.85 2.68
CA ALA A 38 2.57 28.14 1.86
C ALA A 38 2.57 27.34 0.55
N GLY A 39 3.70 27.30 -0.15
CA GLY A 39 3.84 26.46 -1.36
C GLY A 39 3.65 24.97 -1.07
N PHE A 40 4.23 24.48 0.03
CA PHE A 40 4.07 23.09 0.47
C PHE A 40 2.61 22.75 0.83
N ALA A 41 1.91 23.66 1.52
CA ALA A 41 0.50 23.48 1.88
C ALA A 41 -0.40 23.31 0.63
N VAL A 42 -0.15 24.08 -0.43
CA VAL A 42 -0.85 23.93 -1.71
C VAL A 42 -0.62 22.54 -2.32
N VAL A 43 0.61 22.06 -2.30
CA VAL A 43 0.94 20.72 -2.83
C VAL A 43 0.28 19.62 -1.99
N VAL A 44 0.30 19.70 -0.67
CA VAL A 44 -0.37 18.74 0.23
C VAL A 44 -1.89 18.70 -0.04
N MET A 45 -2.51 19.85 -0.27
CA MET A 45 -3.94 19.92 -0.63
C MET A 45 -4.23 19.20 -1.95
N LEU A 46 -3.36 19.33 -2.95
CA LEU A 46 -3.48 18.63 -4.23
C LEU A 46 -3.27 17.13 -4.08
N ILE A 47 -2.30 16.70 -3.27
CA ILE A 47 -2.05 15.29 -2.94
C ILE A 47 -3.32 14.66 -2.32
N SER A 48 -3.91 15.31 -1.34
CA SER A 48 -5.13 14.82 -0.67
C SER A 48 -6.28 14.61 -1.67
N LYS A 49 -6.42 15.49 -2.65
CA LYS A 49 -7.43 15.34 -3.70
C LYS A 49 -7.10 14.23 -4.69
N SER A 50 -5.82 13.97 -4.96
CA SER A 50 -5.40 12.93 -5.91
C SER A 50 -5.60 11.52 -5.37
N GLN A 51 -5.56 11.34 -4.05
CA GLN A 51 -5.68 10.03 -3.39
C GLN A 51 -6.96 9.29 -3.80
N LYS A 52 -8.08 10.00 -3.93
CA LYS A 52 -9.36 9.44 -4.38
C LYS A 52 -9.24 8.78 -5.76
N TYR A 53 -8.56 9.42 -6.69
CA TYR A 53 -8.40 8.89 -8.06
C TYR A 53 -7.43 7.71 -8.11
N PHE A 54 -6.43 7.70 -7.23
CA PHE A 54 -5.52 6.57 -7.08
C PHE A 54 -6.25 5.30 -6.62
N ILE A 55 -7.07 5.42 -5.59
CA ILE A 55 -7.88 4.31 -5.07
C ILE A 55 -8.83 3.81 -6.17
N LEU A 56 -9.51 4.73 -6.84
CA LEU A 56 -10.43 4.38 -7.92
C LEU A 56 -9.73 3.67 -9.07
N GLN A 57 -8.55 4.14 -9.48
CA GLN A 57 -7.73 3.50 -10.50
C GLN A 57 -7.37 2.05 -10.12
N GLN A 58 -6.99 1.80 -8.87
CA GLN A 58 -6.65 0.45 -8.40
C GLN A 58 -7.90 -0.47 -8.39
N GLN A 59 -9.05 0.06 -8.00
CA GLN A 59 -10.30 -0.68 -8.03
C GLN A 59 -10.73 -1.06 -9.47
N GLU A 60 -10.69 -0.09 -10.39
CA GLU A 60 -11.04 -0.34 -11.80
C GLU A 60 -10.04 -1.28 -12.48
N LEU A 61 -8.75 -1.19 -12.16
CA LEU A 61 -7.73 -2.11 -12.64
C LEU A 61 -8.01 -3.54 -12.15
N GLY A 62 -8.37 -3.69 -10.87
CA GLY A 62 -8.80 -4.97 -10.32
C GLY A 62 -10.05 -5.53 -11.03
N GLY A 63 -11.01 -4.65 -11.32
CA GLY A 63 -12.22 -5.00 -12.06
C GLY A 63 -11.97 -5.48 -13.49
N ILE A 64 -11.02 -4.85 -14.20
CA ILE A 64 -10.61 -5.29 -15.54
C ILE A 64 -9.89 -6.63 -15.47
N ASN A 65 -8.96 -6.81 -14.54
CA ASN A 65 -8.24 -8.07 -14.39
C ASN A 65 -9.22 -9.23 -14.10
N GLY A 66 -10.19 -9.02 -13.20
CA GLY A 66 -11.24 -10.01 -12.94
C GLY A 66 -12.10 -10.32 -14.16
N CYS A 67 -12.50 -9.30 -14.93
CA CYS A 67 -13.25 -9.48 -16.18
C CYS A 67 -12.45 -10.30 -17.21
N VAL A 68 -11.15 -10.07 -17.33
CA VAL A 68 -10.26 -10.81 -18.22
C VAL A 68 -10.15 -12.27 -17.77
N GLU A 69 -9.88 -12.50 -16.48
CA GLU A 69 -9.75 -13.84 -15.89
C GLU A 69 -11.05 -14.66 -16.07
N GLU A 70 -12.20 -14.07 -15.75
CA GLU A 70 -13.52 -14.69 -15.94
C GLU A 70 -13.78 -15.03 -17.40
N SER A 71 -13.46 -14.10 -18.32
CA SER A 71 -13.66 -14.28 -19.75
C SER A 71 -12.79 -15.41 -20.32
N TYR A 72 -11.53 -15.51 -19.91
CA TYR A 72 -10.65 -16.59 -20.35
C TYR A 72 -11.02 -17.94 -19.74
N THR A 73 -11.37 -17.98 -18.46
CA THR A 73 -11.81 -19.20 -17.78
C THR A 73 -13.13 -19.70 -18.36
N GLY A 74 -14.06 -18.79 -18.67
CA GLY A 74 -15.37 -19.09 -19.23
C GLY A 74 -15.43 -19.11 -20.76
N LEU A 75 -14.29 -19.05 -21.48
CA LEU A 75 -14.24 -18.83 -22.93
C LEU A 75 -15.08 -19.86 -23.74
N GLN A 76 -15.06 -21.12 -23.33
CA GLN A 76 -15.86 -22.18 -24.02
C GLN A 76 -17.36 -21.90 -23.85
N VAL A 77 -17.81 -21.49 -22.70
CA VAL A 77 -19.20 -21.15 -22.42
C VAL A 77 -19.62 -19.90 -23.21
N ILE A 78 -18.78 -18.86 -23.20
CA ILE A 78 -19.00 -17.62 -23.94
C ILE A 78 -19.21 -17.93 -25.44
N LYS A 79 -18.35 -18.77 -26.01
CA LYS A 79 -18.48 -19.21 -27.42
C LYS A 79 -19.71 -20.07 -27.69
N ALA A 80 -20.05 -20.96 -26.78
CA ALA A 80 -21.23 -21.85 -26.94
C ALA A 80 -22.56 -21.04 -26.96
N TYR A 81 -22.61 -19.92 -26.26
CA TYR A 81 -23.77 -19.03 -26.17
C TYR A 81 -23.67 -17.75 -27.03
N ASN A 82 -22.65 -17.63 -27.89
CA ASN A 82 -22.38 -16.45 -28.72
C ASN A 82 -22.35 -15.13 -27.89
N GLY A 83 -21.75 -15.22 -26.69
CA GLY A 83 -21.71 -14.12 -25.71
C GLY A 83 -20.57 -13.10 -25.92
N GLU A 84 -19.75 -13.22 -26.98
CA GLU A 84 -18.54 -12.42 -27.18
C GLU A 84 -18.81 -10.92 -27.20
N LYS A 85 -19.91 -10.50 -27.89
CA LYS A 85 -20.28 -9.08 -27.96
C LYS A 85 -20.64 -8.50 -26.59
N SER A 86 -21.29 -9.29 -25.73
CA SER A 86 -21.64 -8.87 -24.38
C SER A 86 -20.40 -8.65 -23.52
N VAL A 87 -19.46 -9.61 -23.57
CA VAL A 87 -18.18 -9.55 -22.85
C VAL A 87 -17.34 -8.38 -23.34
N GLN A 88 -17.25 -8.15 -24.66
CA GLN A 88 -16.55 -7.01 -25.22
C GLN A 88 -17.12 -5.67 -24.75
N ASN A 89 -18.46 -5.55 -24.72
CA ASN A 89 -19.12 -4.33 -24.26
C ASN A 89 -18.85 -4.07 -22.77
N ASP A 90 -18.88 -5.11 -21.93
CA ASP A 90 -18.55 -4.97 -20.51
C ASP A 90 -17.08 -4.58 -20.32
N PHE A 91 -16.17 -5.20 -21.05
CA PHE A 91 -14.75 -4.85 -21.04
C PHE A 91 -14.55 -3.39 -21.47
N HIS A 92 -15.16 -2.93 -22.58
CA HIS A 92 -15.03 -1.54 -23.03
C HIS A 92 -15.54 -0.57 -21.98
N LYS A 93 -16.67 -0.83 -21.35
CA LYS A 93 -17.21 0.02 -20.29
C LYS A 93 -16.26 0.13 -19.10
N ARG A 94 -15.70 -1.00 -18.63
CA ARG A 94 -14.70 -1.02 -17.56
C ARG A 94 -13.41 -0.30 -17.96
N ASN A 95 -12.98 -0.48 -19.20
CA ASN A 95 -11.78 0.17 -19.73
C ASN A 95 -11.94 1.70 -19.81
N GLU A 96 -13.13 2.21 -20.15
CA GLU A 96 -13.43 3.64 -20.11
C GLU A 96 -13.39 4.18 -18.67
N GLN A 97 -13.93 3.44 -17.69
CA GLN A 97 -13.87 3.82 -16.28
C GLN A 97 -12.43 3.84 -15.76
N LEU A 98 -11.64 2.84 -16.13
CA LEU A 98 -10.21 2.81 -15.83
C LEU A 98 -9.47 3.99 -16.50
N TYR A 99 -9.74 4.26 -17.77
CA TYR A 99 -9.11 5.39 -18.48
C TYR A 99 -9.39 6.71 -17.76
N ASP A 100 -10.64 6.97 -17.38
CA ASP A 100 -11.05 8.20 -16.70
C ASP A 100 -10.40 8.37 -15.32
N SER A 101 -10.26 7.29 -14.56
CA SER A 101 -9.60 7.31 -13.25
C SER A 101 -8.08 7.39 -13.38
N ALA A 102 -7.51 6.63 -14.32
CA ALA A 102 -6.07 6.57 -14.55
C ALA A 102 -5.50 7.91 -15.06
N TRP A 103 -6.15 8.52 -16.04
CA TRP A 103 -5.65 9.80 -16.56
C TRP A 103 -5.66 10.89 -15.48
N LYS A 104 -6.73 10.97 -14.66
CA LYS A 104 -6.83 11.93 -13.55
C LYS A 104 -5.78 11.66 -12.48
N SER A 105 -5.61 10.39 -12.12
CA SER A 105 -4.58 9.94 -11.18
C SER A 105 -3.18 10.29 -11.68
N GLN A 106 -2.85 9.94 -12.93
CA GLN A 106 -1.53 10.19 -13.52
C GLN A 106 -1.23 11.67 -13.73
N PHE A 107 -2.22 12.46 -14.16
CA PHE A 107 -2.06 13.90 -14.33
C PHE A 107 -1.75 14.58 -12.98
N LEU A 108 -2.55 14.28 -11.94
CA LEU A 108 -2.33 14.86 -10.62
C LEU A 108 -1.00 14.41 -10.00
N SER A 109 -0.70 13.13 -10.11
CA SER A 109 0.55 12.54 -9.62
C SER A 109 1.77 13.10 -10.36
N GLY A 110 1.73 13.15 -11.70
CA GLY A 110 2.81 13.72 -12.51
C GLY A 110 3.02 15.21 -12.31
N SER A 111 1.99 15.94 -11.90
CA SER A 111 2.07 17.38 -11.61
C SER A 111 2.72 17.68 -10.25
N MET A 112 2.84 16.70 -9.35
CA MET A 112 3.38 16.92 -8.00
C MET A 112 4.82 17.41 -8.02
N GLN A 113 5.69 16.77 -8.79
CA GLN A 113 7.11 17.14 -8.85
C GLN A 113 7.32 18.56 -9.43
N PRO A 114 6.72 18.94 -10.56
CA PRO A 114 6.76 20.32 -11.04
C PRO A 114 6.23 21.36 -10.05
N LEU A 115 5.14 21.05 -9.35
CA LEU A 115 4.56 21.95 -8.35
C LEU A 115 5.46 22.12 -7.12
N MET A 116 6.09 21.05 -6.65
CA MET A 116 7.10 21.12 -5.59
C MET A 116 8.29 21.99 -5.99
N THR A 117 8.79 21.82 -7.22
CA THR A 117 9.87 22.65 -7.77
C THR A 117 9.43 24.10 -7.89
N PHE A 118 8.21 24.36 -8.35
CA PHE A 118 7.64 25.70 -8.43
C PHE A 118 7.55 26.35 -7.04
N ALA A 119 7.06 25.65 -6.01
CA ALA A 119 6.99 26.15 -4.65
C ALA A 119 8.37 26.52 -4.09
N GLY A 120 9.40 25.69 -4.37
CA GLY A 120 10.77 25.98 -3.99
C GLY A 120 11.33 27.22 -4.71
N ASN A 121 11.09 27.35 -6.02
CA ASN A 121 11.51 28.50 -6.80
C ASN A 121 10.75 29.79 -6.40
N PHE A 122 9.47 29.67 -6.06
CA PHE A 122 8.69 30.79 -5.53
C PHE A 122 9.29 31.34 -4.23
N SER A 123 9.64 30.45 -3.30
CA SER A 123 10.31 30.83 -2.06
C SER A 123 11.66 31.50 -2.32
N TYR A 124 12.41 31.00 -3.29
CA TYR A 124 13.67 31.62 -3.72
C TYR A 124 13.46 33.05 -4.25
N VAL A 125 12.45 33.27 -5.09
CA VAL A 125 12.12 34.62 -5.60
C VAL A 125 11.72 35.56 -4.48
N VAL A 126 10.89 35.10 -3.53
CA VAL A 126 10.50 35.91 -2.35
C VAL A 126 11.72 36.33 -1.55
N VAL A 127 12.64 35.42 -1.28
CA VAL A 127 13.88 35.72 -0.56
C VAL A 127 14.74 36.75 -1.32
N CYS A 128 14.85 36.62 -2.64
CA CYS A 128 15.58 37.60 -3.47
C CYS A 128 14.95 39.00 -3.41
N ILE A 129 13.62 39.10 -3.50
CA ILE A 129 12.90 40.37 -3.46
C ILE A 129 13.08 41.04 -2.06
N VAL A 130 12.81 40.28 -0.99
CA VAL A 130 12.94 40.78 0.40
C VAL A 130 14.39 41.18 0.67
N GLY A 131 15.35 40.33 0.23
CA GLY A 131 16.77 40.61 0.35
C GLY A 131 17.19 41.91 -0.37
N ALA A 132 16.73 42.08 -1.63
CA ALA A 132 17.02 43.32 -2.37
C ALA A 132 16.46 44.57 -1.72
N VAL A 133 15.24 44.50 -1.18
CA VAL A 133 14.62 45.62 -0.43
C VAL A 133 15.42 45.94 0.84
N LEU A 134 15.84 44.94 1.61
CA LEU A 134 16.63 45.14 2.83
C LEU A 134 18.04 45.67 2.51
N ALA A 135 18.66 45.23 1.43
CA ALA A 135 19.96 45.74 0.99
C ALA A 135 19.87 47.18 0.51
N ALA A 136 18.81 47.54 -0.25
CA ALA A 136 18.56 48.91 -0.67
C ALA A 136 18.32 49.85 0.52
N GLN A 137 17.80 49.32 1.63
CA GLN A 137 17.67 50.08 2.92
C GLN A 137 18.98 50.12 3.74
N GLY A 138 20.05 49.48 3.25
CA GLY A 138 21.32 49.39 3.98
C GLY A 138 21.31 48.51 5.23
N LYS A 139 20.28 47.64 5.39
CA LYS A 139 20.11 46.75 6.55
C LYS A 139 20.89 45.46 6.46
N ILE A 140 21.24 45.05 5.26
CA ILE A 140 22.00 43.81 4.99
C ILE A 140 23.02 44.06 3.87
N GLU A 141 24.10 43.28 3.88
CA GLU A 141 25.06 43.23 2.79
C GLU A 141 24.58 42.32 1.67
N PHE A 142 25.03 42.60 0.44
CA PHE A 142 24.67 41.78 -0.75
C PHE A 142 25.04 40.32 -0.57
N GLY A 143 26.15 39.99 0.11
CA GLY A 143 26.57 38.65 0.43
C GLY A 143 25.53 37.83 1.22
N VAL A 144 24.71 38.50 2.06
CA VAL A 144 23.62 37.86 2.79
C VAL A 144 22.56 37.32 1.85
N ILE A 145 22.24 38.04 0.78
CA ILE A 145 21.26 37.56 -0.21
C ILE A 145 21.74 36.25 -0.86
N VAL A 146 23.02 36.21 -1.27
CA VAL A 146 23.62 35.01 -1.87
C VAL A 146 23.62 33.83 -0.90
N ALA A 147 23.94 34.08 0.37
CA ALA A 147 23.86 33.05 1.42
C ALA A 147 22.42 32.51 1.56
N PHE A 148 21.42 33.40 1.58
CA PHE A 148 20.02 33.00 1.67
C PHE A 148 19.51 32.22 0.45
N MET A 149 20.01 32.50 -0.73
CA MET A 149 19.75 31.71 -1.93
C MET A 149 20.16 30.24 -1.76
N LEU A 150 21.28 29.99 -1.07
CA LEU A 150 21.72 28.62 -0.75
C LEU A 150 20.91 28.03 0.40
N TYR A 151 20.64 28.81 1.44
CA TYR A 151 19.89 28.33 2.60
C TYR A 151 18.46 27.91 2.25
N ILE A 152 17.76 28.69 1.43
CA ILE A 152 16.37 28.38 1.04
C ILE A 152 16.29 27.08 0.21
N ARG A 153 17.29 26.80 -0.64
CA ARG A 153 17.40 25.51 -1.33
C ARG A 153 17.63 24.35 -0.38
N ASN A 154 18.54 24.54 0.57
CA ASN A 154 18.83 23.55 1.62
C ASN A 154 17.69 23.38 2.64
N PHE A 155 16.73 24.29 2.67
CA PHE A 155 15.49 24.19 3.45
C PHE A 155 14.40 23.47 2.67
N THR A 156 14.17 23.82 1.41
CA THR A 156 13.07 23.27 0.59
C THR A 156 13.35 21.85 0.10
N TYR A 157 14.59 21.52 -0.22
CA TYR A 157 14.97 20.20 -0.69
C TYR A 157 14.71 19.07 0.32
N PRO A 158 15.07 19.19 1.60
CA PRO A 158 14.70 18.21 2.63
C PRO A 158 13.22 18.01 2.79
N LEU A 159 12.40 19.06 2.71
CA LEU A 159 10.95 18.95 2.85
C LEU A 159 10.34 18.00 1.81
N GLN A 160 10.83 18.05 0.57
CA GLN A 160 10.40 17.14 -0.51
C GLN A 160 10.80 15.69 -0.22
N ASN A 161 12.04 15.47 0.21
CA ASN A 161 12.60 14.13 0.43
C ASN A 161 12.08 13.47 1.71
N ILE A 162 11.80 14.22 2.76
CA ILE A 162 11.19 13.71 4.00
C ILE A 162 9.80 13.14 3.70
N SER A 163 9.01 13.81 2.86
CA SER A 163 7.69 13.30 2.47
C SER A 163 7.76 11.95 1.77
N GLN A 164 8.73 11.75 0.88
CA GLN A 164 8.97 10.46 0.22
C GLN A 164 9.48 9.39 1.20
N ALA A 165 10.37 9.78 2.11
CA ALA A 165 10.89 8.88 3.13
C ALA A 165 9.78 8.39 4.08
N LEU A 166 8.83 9.27 4.49
CA LEU A 166 7.68 8.91 5.31
C LEU A 166 6.77 7.88 4.62
N GLN A 167 6.51 8.02 3.32
CA GLN A 167 5.75 7.02 2.55
C GLN A 167 6.46 5.67 2.53
N SER A 168 7.78 5.66 2.36
CA SER A 168 8.59 4.43 2.40
C SER A 168 8.55 3.77 3.77
N VAL A 169 8.60 4.54 4.86
CA VAL A 169 8.47 4.04 6.24
C VAL A 169 7.09 3.42 6.48
N GLN A 170 6.01 4.05 6.02
CA GLN A 170 4.67 3.49 6.14
C GLN A 170 4.52 2.16 5.39
N SER A 171 5.03 2.09 4.17
CA SER A 171 5.01 0.85 3.38
C SER A 171 5.83 -0.27 4.04
N MET A 172 6.98 0.09 4.62
CA MET A 172 7.82 -0.83 5.36
C MET A 172 7.14 -1.31 6.65
N ALA A 173 6.50 -0.41 7.41
CA ALA A 173 5.74 -0.77 8.60
C ALA A 173 4.62 -1.76 8.30
N ALA A 174 3.84 -1.54 7.22
CA ALA A 174 2.80 -2.45 6.78
C ALA A 174 3.33 -3.82 6.32
N ALA A 175 4.52 -3.86 5.71
CA ALA A 175 5.18 -5.11 5.36
C ALA A 175 5.70 -5.85 6.59
N CYS A 176 6.32 -5.15 7.53
CA CYS A 176 6.77 -5.72 8.81
C CYS A 176 5.60 -6.30 9.61
N GLN A 177 4.48 -5.58 9.69
CA GLN A 177 3.29 -6.06 10.39
C GLN A 177 2.86 -7.43 9.84
N ARG A 178 2.76 -7.60 8.53
CA ARG A 178 2.39 -8.89 7.91
C ARG A 178 3.39 -10.01 8.19
N VAL A 179 4.68 -9.67 8.27
CA VAL A 179 5.71 -10.66 8.64
C VAL A 179 5.56 -11.07 10.10
N PHE A 180 5.32 -10.12 11.01
CA PHE A 180 5.13 -10.44 12.42
C PHE A 180 3.81 -11.17 12.68
N GLU A 181 2.72 -10.82 12.01
CA GLU A 181 1.47 -11.59 12.05
C GLU A 181 1.70 -13.04 11.65
N PHE A 182 2.50 -13.30 10.63
CA PHE A 182 2.86 -14.67 10.24
C PHE A 182 3.75 -15.38 11.27
N LEU A 183 4.69 -14.66 11.88
CA LEU A 183 5.59 -15.23 12.89
C LEU A 183 4.91 -15.47 14.24
N ASP A 184 3.84 -14.72 14.54
CA ASP A 184 3.06 -14.83 15.77
C ASP A 184 1.92 -15.87 15.65
N GLU A 185 1.72 -16.49 14.44
CA GLU A 185 0.77 -17.59 14.29
C GLU A 185 1.16 -18.77 15.18
N GLU A 186 0.15 -19.42 15.74
CA GLU A 186 0.36 -20.58 16.60
C GLU A 186 1.07 -21.70 15.83
N GLU A 187 2.24 -22.07 16.32
CA GLU A 187 2.96 -23.23 15.80
C GLU A 187 2.18 -24.51 16.11
N MET A 188 2.31 -25.49 15.23
CA MET A 188 1.74 -26.82 15.45
C MET A 188 2.24 -27.37 16.78
N ALA A 189 1.33 -27.93 17.57
CA ALA A 189 1.69 -28.54 18.85
C ALA A 189 2.85 -29.53 18.69
N ASP A 190 3.81 -29.46 19.59
CA ASP A 190 4.97 -30.37 19.55
C ASP A 190 4.48 -31.83 19.68
N GLU A 191 4.75 -32.60 18.65
CA GLU A 191 4.43 -34.04 18.59
C GLU A 191 5.60 -34.95 19.00
N SER A 192 6.73 -34.39 19.41
CA SER A 192 7.93 -35.16 19.79
C SER A 192 7.68 -36.16 20.95
N GLU A 193 6.72 -35.83 21.81
CA GLU A 193 6.33 -36.73 22.91
C GLU A 193 5.33 -37.83 22.48
N LYS A 194 4.78 -37.78 21.28
CA LYS A 194 3.89 -38.80 20.74
C LYS A 194 4.68 -40.03 20.28
N THR A 195 4.89 -40.98 21.18
CA THR A 195 5.71 -42.17 20.91
C THR A 195 4.90 -43.36 20.36
N ALA A 196 3.59 -43.21 20.17
CA ALA A 196 2.73 -44.26 19.63
C ALA A 196 3.02 -44.50 18.14
N LEU A 197 3.73 -45.55 17.83
CA LEU A 197 3.98 -46.02 16.46
C LEU A 197 3.07 -47.19 16.13
N LEU A 198 2.40 -47.13 14.98
CA LEU A 198 1.66 -48.26 14.44
C LEU A 198 2.68 -49.32 13.97
N GLN A 199 2.80 -50.41 14.67
CA GLN A 199 3.75 -51.49 14.37
C GLN A 199 3.34 -52.31 13.12
N GLU A 200 2.03 -52.56 12.96
CA GLU A 200 1.48 -53.32 11.83
C GLU A 200 0.13 -52.71 11.37
N VAL A 201 0.14 -52.08 10.19
CA VAL A 201 -1.07 -51.48 9.61
C VAL A 201 -1.78 -52.47 8.73
N LYS A 202 -2.85 -53.07 9.24
CA LYS A 202 -3.67 -54.04 8.48
C LYS A 202 -4.66 -53.39 7.52
N GLY A 203 -4.84 -52.09 7.60
CA GLY A 203 -5.72 -51.30 6.74
C GLY A 203 -7.21 -51.43 7.04
N ASN A 204 -7.57 -51.94 8.23
CA ASN A 204 -8.94 -51.90 8.72
C ASN A 204 -9.20 -50.56 9.37
N VAL A 205 -10.34 -49.92 9.08
CA VAL A 205 -10.77 -48.63 9.64
C VAL A 205 -12.10 -48.81 10.32
N THR A 206 -12.20 -48.44 11.58
CA THR A 206 -13.45 -48.45 12.37
C THR A 206 -13.80 -47.04 12.79
N PHE A 207 -14.99 -46.59 12.44
CA PHE A 207 -15.61 -45.40 12.97
C PHE A 207 -16.55 -45.85 14.08
N ASP A 208 -16.39 -45.31 15.27
CA ASP A 208 -17.20 -45.66 16.43
C ASP A 208 -17.79 -44.39 17.06
N HIS A 209 -19.07 -44.17 16.84
CA HIS A 209 -19.83 -43.02 17.32
C HIS A 209 -19.15 -41.67 17.08
N VAL A 210 -18.58 -41.50 15.86
CA VAL A 210 -17.83 -40.29 15.49
C VAL A 210 -18.76 -39.10 15.40
N ARG A 211 -18.42 -38.05 16.16
CA ARG A 211 -19.08 -36.75 16.14
C ARG A 211 -18.06 -35.68 15.81
N PHE A 212 -18.32 -34.90 14.77
CA PHE A 212 -17.35 -33.89 14.28
C PHE A 212 -18.01 -32.65 13.68
N GLY A 213 -17.41 -31.49 13.91
CA GLY A 213 -17.72 -30.21 13.29
C GLY A 213 -16.50 -29.32 13.31
N TYR A 214 -16.29 -28.52 12.26
CA TYR A 214 -15.19 -27.52 12.21
C TYR A 214 -15.40 -26.36 13.18
N ASN A 215 -16.67 -26.13 13.56
CA ASN A 215 -17.04 -25.14 14.55
C ASN A 215 -17.83 -25.88 15.67
N PRO A 216 -17.54 -25.64 16.97
CA PRO A 216 -18.26 -26.24 18.09
C PRO A 216 -19.78 -26.07 18.02
N ASP A 217 -20.25 -24.95 17.46
CA ASP A 217 -21.66 -24.62 17.30
C ASP A 217 -22.34 -25.28 16.10
N LYS A 218 -21.56 -25.87 15.16
CA LYS A 218 -22.07 -26.47 13.94
C LYS A 218 -21.52 -27.87 13.73
N ILE A 219 -22.18 -28.86 14.32
CA ILE A 219 -21.82 -30.27 14.14
C ILE A 219 -22.30 -30.75 12.77
N ILE A 220 -21.36 -31.25 11.95
CA ILE A 220 -21.63 -31.78 10.61
C ILE A 220 -21.92 -33.27 10.66
N ILE A 221 -21.08 -34.03 11.36
CA ILE A 221 -21.25 -35.45 11.61
C ILE A 221 -21.80 -35.62 13.04
N LYS A 222 -23.03 -36.08 13.17
CA LYS A 222 -23.70 -36.14 14.49
C LYS A 222 -23.40 -37.40 15.23
N ASP A 223 -23.40 -38.53 14.52
CA ASP A 223 -23.13 -39.86 15.06
C ASP A 223 -22.90 -40.79 13.84
N PHE A 224 -21.67 -41.21 13.64
CA PHE A 224 -21.32 -42.05 12.51
C PHE A 224 -20.51 -43.25 12.97
N SER A 225 -21.05 -44.45 12.73
CA SER A 225 -20.41 -45.72 13.07
C SER A 225 -20.37 -46.61 11.83
N ASN A 226 -19.18 -47.08 11.45
CA ASN A 226 -18.99 -48.00 10.37
C ASN A 226 -17.66 -48.77 10.50
N GLN A 227 -17.57 -49.95 9.92
CA GLN A 227 -16.34 -50.74 9.83
C GLN A 227 -15.98 -51.04 8.39
N VAL A 228 -14.73 -50.73 8.04
CA VAL A 228 -14.17 -50.95 6.70
C VAL A 228 -13.01 -51.89 6.79
N LYS A 229 -13.04 -52.98 6.03
CA LYS A 229 -11.95 -53.98 5.94
C LYS A 229 -10.90 -53.58 4.92
N ALA A 230 -9.66 -54.00 5.15
CA ALA A 230 -8.56 -53.80 4.21
C ALA A 230 -8.93 -54.24 2.80
N GLY A 231 -8.62 -53.40 1.82
CA GLY A 231 -8.91 -53.63 0.40
C GLY A 231 -10.39 -53.44 -0.02
N GLN A 232 -11.28 -53.10 0.91
CA GLN A 232 -12.68 -52.84 0.59
C GLN A 232 -12.84 -51.47 -0.08
N LYS A 233 -13.63 -51.42 -1.15
CA LYS A 233 -14.02 -50.18 -1.82
C LYS A 233 -15.35 -49.69 -1.26
N ILE A 234 -15.41 -48.47 -0.80
CA ILE A 234 -16.61 -47.84 -0.23
C ILE A 234 -16.95 -46.59 -1.01
N ALA A 235 -18.22 -46.41 -1.33
CA ALA A 235 -18.76 -45.20 -1.92
C ALA A 235 -19.55 -44.43 -0.84
N ILE A 236 -19.16 -43.18 -0.58
CA ILE A 236 -19.88 -42.27 0.34
C ILE A 236 -20.81 -41.42 -0.52
N VAL A 237 -22.12 -41.63 -0.41
CA VAL A 237 -23.15 -40.93 -1.19
C VAL A 237 -24.03 -40.06 -0.28
N GLY A 238 -24.53 -38.97 -0.83
CA GLY A 238 -25.42 -38.06 -0.12
C GLY A 238 -25.51 -36.70 -0.80
N PRO A 239 -26.44 -35.83 -0.40
CA PRO A 239 -26.59 -34.47 -0.95
C PRO A 239 -25.37 -33.60 -0.69
N THR A 240 -25.25 -32.49 -1.43
CA THR A 240 -24.19 -31.49 -1.20
C THR A 240 -24.31 -30.93 0.19
N GLY A 241 -23.22 -30.82 0.92
CA GLY A 241 -23.19 -30.36 2.31
C GLY A 241 -23.42 -31.44 3.38
N ALA A 242 -23.65 -32.72 3.00
CA ALA A 242 -23.87 -33.82 3.94
C ALA A 242 -22.61 -34.31 4.68
N GLY A 243 -21.47 -33.63 4.53
CA GLY A 243 -20.23 -34.00 5.25
C GLY A 243 -19.43 -35.15 4.61
N LYS A 244 -19.65 -35.48 3.33
CA LYS A 244 -18.94 -36.59 2.64
C LYS A 244 -17.41 -36.41 2.68
N THR A 245 -16.94 -35.24 2.32
CA THR A 245 -15.51 -34.90 2.31
C THR A 245 -14.93 -34.79 3.74
N THR A 246 -15.78 -34.54 4.72
CA THR A 246 -15.38 -34.44 6.14
C THR A 246 -15.09 -35.81 6.76
N ILE A 247 -15.67 -36.91 6.22
CA ILE A 247 -15.43 -38.28 6.70
C ILE A 247 -14.11 -38.85 6.18
N VAL A 248 -13.63 -38.37 5.04
CA VAL A 248 -12.37 -38.78 4.38
C VAL A 248 -11.22 -37.87 4.85
#